data_f28c66031e2174b62c598dbd475012cf
#
_entry.id   f28c66031e2174b62c598dbd475012cf
#
_cell.length_a   1.000
_cell.length_b   1.000
_cell.length_c   1.000
_cell.angle_alpha   90.00
_cell.angle_beta   90.00
_cell.angle_gamma   90.00
#
_symmetry.space_group_name_H-M   'P 1'
#
loop_
_entity.id
_entity.type
_entity.pdbx_description
1 polymer ?
#
loop_
_entity_poly.entity_id
_entity_poly.type
_entity_poly.pdbx_seq_one_letter_code
_entity_poly.pdbx_strand_id
1 'polypeptide(L)'
;MKFYSTLHIGAFHLNHCEDFLIYEQIGTNESLIAVMDGCTMGNESVFASVLLGKILRNLSKKMFYQEFIAPQEGTIEVKLKEVLKLLISETKAIKNQLGLEKNDLLSTLIIGIIDTKNAKAELLTIGDGLICVDGVLTEYDQGNIPDYLAYHLSEDFDSWYDSIEQRKSISQFRDLSICTDGIFTFKNFENKYKEKAQSEIINYLLIDREWEEFNNFLDRKVRCLKDNDKHHVTDDLAIVRVLNKK
;
A
#
# COMPACT_ATOMS: atom_id res chain seq x y z
N MET A 1 -0.84 -1.71 18.95
CA MET A 1 -0.02 -1.38 17.75
C MET A 1 -0.09 0.11 17.46
N LYS A 2 0.91 0.66 16.76
CA LYS A 2 0.89 2.01 16.18
C LYS A 2 1.00 1.91 14.67
N PHE A 3 0.17 2.71 13.99
CA PHE A 3 0.16 2.83 12.54
C PHE A 3 0.76 4.18 12.15
N TYR A 4 1.63 4.16 11.17
CA TYR A 4 2.29 5.33 10.62
C TYR A 4 2.17 5.29 9.10
N SER A 5 2.06 6.43 8.49
CA SER A 5 2.00 6.54 7.04
C SER A 5 2.72 7.78 6.55
N THR A 6 3.15 7.75 5.31
CA THR A 6 3.64 8.91 4.59
C THR A 6 3.24 8.80 3.13
N LEU A 7 2.92 9.95 2.53
CA LEU A 7 2.57 10.08 1.13
C LEU A 7 3.29 11.31 0.58
N HIS A 8 4.13 11.10 -0.42
CA HIS A 8 4.92 12.16 -1.03
C HIS A 8 4.80 12.14 -2.54
N ILE A 9 4.65 13.32 -3.12
CA ILE A 9 4.74 13.51 -4.56
C ILE A 9 6.21 13.43 -4.99
N GLY A 10 6.49 12.67 -6.02
CA GLY A 10 7.81 12.53 -6.62
C GLY A 10 8.31 13.82 -7.25
N ALA A 11 9.63 14.02 -7.24
CA ALA A 11 10.23 15.25 -7.79
C ALA A 11 10.02 15.40 -9.32
N PHE A 12 9.68 14.32 -10.02
CA PHE A 12 9.36 14.34 -11.45
C PHE A 12 7.86 14.51 -11.72
N HIS A 13 7.02 14.43 -10.71
CA HIS A 13 5.59 14.73 -10.81
C HIS A 13 5.32 16.18 -10.41
N LEU A 14 4.58 16.92 -11.25
CA LEU A 14 4.44 18.36 -11.06
C LEU A 14 3.18 18.77 -10.30
N ASN A 15 2.07 18.06 -10.47
CA ASN A 15 0.77 18.54 -10.05
C ASN A 15 0.04 17.64 -9.05
N HIS A 16 0.21 16.34 -9.16
CA HIS A 16 -0.56 15.34 -8.40
C HIS A 16 0.33 14.18 -7.97
N CYS A 17 0.01 13.62 -6.81
CA CYS A 17 0.54 12.33 -6.37
C CYS A 17 -0.36 11.24 -6.96
N GLU A 18 0.21 10.34 -7.75
CA GLU A 18 -0.49 9.22 -8.37
C GLU A 18 -0.69 8.08 -7.37
N ASP A 19 0.12 8.08 -6.31
CA ASP A 19 0.00 7.14 -5.19
C ASP A 19 -1.16 7.47 -4.26
N PHE A 20 -1.67 6.44 -3.61
CA PHE A 20 -2.63 6.55 -2.52
C PHE A 20 -2.37 5.50 -1.44
N LEU A 21 -2.80 5.79 -0.22
CA LEU A 21 -2.72 4.84 0.88
C LEU A 21 -3.93 4.90 1.79
N ILE A 22 -4.17 3.77 2.46
CA ILE A 22 -5.13 3.70 3.55
C ILE A 22 -4.59 2.85 4.70
N TYR A 23 -5.03 3.17 5.89
CA TYR A 23 -5.06 2.28 7.05
C TYR A 23 -6.33 2.58 7.84
N GLU A 24 -7.22 1.60 7.93
CA GLU A 24 -8.56 1.77 8.47
C GLU A 24 -8.89 0.60 9.40
N GLN A 25 -9.58 0.88 10.48
CA GLN A 25 -10.08 -0.17 11.37
C GLN A 25 -11.30 -0.83 10.72
N ILE A 26 -11.32 -2.17 10.67
CA ILE A 26 -12.41 -2.97 10.10
C ILE A 26 -13.11 -3.84 11.15
N GLY A 27 -12.57 -3.87 12.36
CA GLY A 27 -13.09 -4.60 13.51
C GLY A 27 -12.40 -4.17 14.79
N THR A 28 -12.80 -4.71 15.93
CA THR A 28 -12.23 -4.37 17.25
C THR A 28 -10.71 -4.61 17.31
N ASN A 29 -10.25 -5.69 16.69
CA ASN A 29 -8.84 -6.10 16.68
C ASN A 29 -8.28 -6.25 15.25
N GLU A 30 -8.94 -5.71 14.26
CA GLU A 30 -8.56 -5.88 12.85
C GLU A 30 -8.47 -4.53 12.15
N SER A 31 -7.44 -4.39 11.34
CA SER A 31 -7.21 -3.20 10.52
C SER A 31 -6.84 -3.59 9.10
N LEU A 32 -7.39 -2.86 8.13
CA LEU A 32 -7.05 -2.94 6.72
C LEU A 32 -5.96 -1.91 6.42
N ILE A 33 -4.92 -2.33 5.72
CA ILE A 33 -3.88 -1.46 5.19
C ILE A 33 -3.77 -1.65 3.69
N ALA A 34 -3.53 -0.59 2.94
CA ALA A 34 -3.21 -0.69 1.52
C ALA A 34 -2.36 0.49 1.05
N VAL A 35 -1.53 0.24 0.04
CA VAL A 35 -0.86 1.24 -0.80
C VAL A 35 -1.18 0.93 -2.26
N MET A 36 -1.35 1.96 -3.05
CA MET A 36 -1.74 1.91 -4.45
C MET A 36 -0.89 2.91 -5.22
N ASP A 37 -0.32 2.49 -6.32
CA ASP A 37 0.38 3.34 -7.27
C ASP A 37 -0.43 3.44 -8.55
N GLY A 38 -0.75 4.66 -8.97
CA GLY A 38 -1.50 4.96 -10.18
C GLY A 38 -0.56 5.02 -11.40
N CYS A 39 -0.94 4.38 -12.49
CA CYS A 39 -0.09 4.30 -13.68
C CYS A 39 -0.07 5.61 -14.48
N THR A 40 1.10 6.22 -14.63
CA THR A 40 1.34 7.44 -15.45
C THR A 40 0.88 7.29 -16.90
N MET A 41 0.87 6.06 -17.45
CA MET A 41 0.36 5.79 -18.81
C MET A 41 -1.17 5.67 -18.87
N GLY A 42 -1.86 5.73 -17.74
CA GLY A 42 -3.31 5.80 -17.68
C GLY A 42 -3.84 7.13 -18.23
N ASN A 43 -5.11 7.17 -18.62
CA ASN A 43 -5.73 8.42 -19.10
C ASN A 43 -5.78 9.47 -17.98
N GLU A 44 -6.00 9.04 -16.74
CA GLU A 44 -5.99 9.86 -15.53
C GLU A 44 -5.28 9.10 -14.40
N SER A 45 -3.97 9.23 -14.32
CA SER A 45 -3.10 8.41 -13.46
C SER A 45 -3.47 8.44 -11.96
N VAL A 46 -3.92 9.58 -11.45
CA VAL A 46 -4.33 9.75 -10.04
C VAL A 46 -5.68 9.11 -9.73
N PHE A 47 -6.56 9.03 -10.74
CA PHE A 47 -7.95 8.65 -10.52
C PHE A 47 -8.08 7.22 -10.00
N ALA A 48 -7.32 6.28 -10.58
CA ALA A 48 -7.39 4.86 -10.24
C ALA A 48 -7.05 4.60 -8.76
N SER A 49 -5.90 5.06 -8.30
CA SER A 49 -5.43 4.86 -6.92
C SER A 49 -6.37 5.49 -5.89
N VAL A 50 -6.83 6.73 -6.16
CA VAL A 50 -7.79 7.44 -5.31
C VAL A 50 -9.14 6.73 -5.28
N LEU A 51 -9.64 6.25 -6.41
CA LEU A 51 -10.91 5.51 -6.49
C LEU A 51 -10.86 4.24 -5.66
N LEU A 52 -9.84 3.40 -5.87
CA LEU A 52 -9.64 2.16 -5.11
C LEU A 52 -9.55 2.45 -3.60
N GLY A 53 -8.78 3.46 -3.21
CA GLY A 53 -8.66 3.85 -1.82
C GLY A 53 -9.97 4.33 -1.19
N LYS A 54 -10.81 5.07 -1.94
CA LYS A 54 -12.15 5.49 -1.47
C LYS A 54 -13.11 4.30 -1.33
N ILE A 55 -13.08 3.35 -2.25
CA ILE A 55 -13.87 2.12 -2.15
C ILE A 55 -13.44 1.34 -0.90
N LEU A 56 -12.14 1.11 -0.72
CA LEU A 56 -11.61 0.40 0.44
C LEU A 56 -11.98 1.08 1.77
N ARG A 57 -11.91 2.40 1.85
CA ARG A 57 -12.37 3.14 3.05
C ARG A 57 -13.86 2.95 3.32
N ASN A 58 -14.68 2.91 2.28
CA ASN A 58 -16.11 2.66 2.44
C ASN A 58 -16.38 1.22 2.91
N LEU A 59 -15.69 0.24 2.32
CA LEU A 59 -15.76 -1.16 2.73
C LEU A 59 -15.31 -1.33 4.20
N SER A 60 -14.20 -0.70 4.58
CA SER A 60 -13.71 -0.74 5.96
C SER A 60 -14.74 -0.24 6.97
N LYS A 61 -15.41 0.88 6.67
CA LYS A 61 -16.49 1.39 7.50
C LYS A 61 -17.67 0.43 7.59
N LYS A 62 -18.10 -0.15 6.46
CA LYS A 62 -19.20 -1.13 6.44
C LYS A 62 -18.86 -2.34 7.31
N MET A 63 -17.65 -2.90 7.17
CA MET A 63 -17.17 -4.05 7.95
C MET A 63 -17.12 -3.74 9.44
N PHE A 64 -16.57 -2.58 9.81
CA PHE A 64 -16.49 -2.14 11.20
C PHE A 64 -17.88 -2.07 11.86
N TYR A 65 -18.88 -1.52 11.19
CA TYR A 65 -20.26 -1.49 11.71
C TYR A 65 -20.91 -2.87 11.74
N GLN A 66 -20.62 -3.72 10.75
CA GLN A 66 -21.17 -5.08 10.70
C GLN A 66 -20.67 -5.94 11.87
N GLU A 67 -19.41 -5.79 12.29
CA GLU A 67 -18.88 -6.51 13.45
C GLU A 67 -19.67 -6.23 14.73
N PHE A 68 -20.15 -5.00 14.93
CA PHE A 68 -21.01 -4.65 16.09
C PHE A 68 -22.39 -5.28 16.04
N ILE A 69 -22.95 -5.48 14.85
CA ILE A 69 -24.31 -5.99 14.68
C ILE A 69 -24.30 -7.53 14.66
N ALA A 70 -23.38 -8.11 13.95
CA ALA A 70 -23.22 -9.55 13.76
C ALA A 70 -21.73 -9.86 13.58
N PRO A 71 -21.02 -10.18 14.67
CA PRO A 71 -19.60 -10.55 14.56
C PRO A 71 -19.43 -11.67 13.54
N GLN A 72 -18.62 -11.42 12.53
CA GLN A 72 -18.31 -12.42 11.51
C GLN A 72 -17.19 -13.33 12.04
N GLU A 73 -17.49 -14.63 12.14
CA GLU A 73 -16.47 -15.64 12.36
C GLU A 73 -15.69 -15.86 11.07
N GLY A 74 -14.37 -15.79 11.13
CA GLY A 74 -13.51 -16.04 9.98
C GLY A 74 -12.07 -15.63 10.25
N THR A 75 -11.16 -16.23 9.51
CA THR A 75 -9.74 -15.83 9.54
C THR A 75 -9.55 -14.52 8.80
N ILE A 76 -8.44 -13.80 9.09
CA ILE A 76 -8.08 -12.58 8.37
C ILE A 76 -7.84 -12.85 6.88
N GLU A 77 -7.44 -14.07 6.51
CA GLU A 77 -7.32 -14.52 5.11
C GLU A 77 -8.67 -14.53 4.39
N VAL A 78 -9.69 -15.14 5.01
CA VAL A 78 -11.06 -15.17 4.44
C VAL A 78 -11.61 -13.77 4.29
N LYS A 79 -11.40 -12.91 5.28
CA LYS A 79 -11.83 -11.52 5.23
C LYS A 79 -11.09 -10.73 4.15
N LEU A 80 -9.79 -10.97 3.95
CA LEU A 80 -9.03 -10.33 2.87
C LEU A 80 -9.56 -10.74 1.48
N LYS A 81 -9.87 -12.03 1.29
CA LYS A 81 -10.51 -12.53 0.06
C LYS A 81 -11.86 -11.82 -0.18
N GLU A 82 -12.68 -11.67 0.86
CA GLU A 82 -13.96 -10.97 0.76
C GLU A 82 -13.80 -9.48 0.42
N VAL A 83 -12.88 -8.80 1.08
CA VAL A 83 -12.57 -7.38 0.78
C VAL A 83 -12.16 -7.22 -0.68
N LEU A 84 -11.28 -8.07 -1.19
CA LEU A 84 -10.83 -8.00 -2.57
C LEU A 84 -11.97 -8.28 -3.55
N LYS A 85 -12.85 -9.25 -3.25
CA LYS A 85 -14.04 -9.56 -4.06
C LYS A 85 -14.99 -8.36 -4.13
N LEU A 86 -15.23 -7.70 -3.01
CA LEU A 86 -16.06 -6.50 -2.94
C LEU A 86 -15.40 -5.33 -3.66
N LEU A 87 -14.08 -5.14 -3.52
CA LEU A 87 -13.34 -4.10 -4.22
C LEU A 87 -13.49 -4.24 -5.74
N ILE A 88 -13.30 -5.45 -6.28
CA ILE A 88 -13.48 -5.73 -7.72
C ILE A 88 -14.93 -5.45 -8.15
N SER A 89 -15.89 -5.93 -7.38
CA SER A 89 -17.31 -5.74 -7.71
C SER A 89 -17.72 -4.25 -7.73
N GLU A 90 -17.33 -3.49 -6.72
CA GLU A 90 -17.61 -2.04 -6.64
C GLU A 90 -16.86 -1.27 -7.74
N THR A 91 -15.60 -1.61 -8.01
CA THR A 91 -14.81 -0.99 -9.09
C THR A 91 -15.46 -1.24 -10.44
N LYS A 92 -15.90 -2.49 -10.72
CA LYS A 92 -16.61 -2.85 -11.95
C LYS A 92 -17.95 -2.12 -12.08
N ALA A 93 -18.69 -1.97 -10.99
CA ALA A 93 -19.94 -1.22 -10.98
C ALA A 93 -19.72 0.26 -11.33
N ILE A 94 -18.72 0.90 -10.71
CA ILE A 94 -18.38 2.31 -10.98
C ILE A 94 -17.86 2.47 -12.41
N LYS A 95 -16.99 1.55 -12.87
CA LYS A 95 -16.51 1.53 -14.27
C LYS A 95 -17.68 1.59 -15.25
N ASN A 96 -18.67 0.72 -15.07
CA ASN A 96 -19.84 0.65 -15.95
C ASN A 96 -20.74 1.88 -15.84
N GLN A 97 -20.95 2.39 -14.63
CA GLN A 97 -21.78 3.57 -14.37
C GLN A 97 -21.22 4.84 -14.99
N LEU A 98 -19.90 5.01 -14.94
CA LEU A 98 -19.21 6.19 -15.46
C LEU A 98 -18.72 6.03 -16.90
N GLY A 99 -18.86 4.84 -17.50
CA GLY A 99 -18.37 4.57 -18.85
C GLY A 99 -16.83 4.56 -18.94
N LEU A 100 -16.15 4.19 -17.87
CA LEU A 100 -14.68 4.20 -17.82
C LEU A 100 -14.11 3.07 -18.68
N GLU A 101 -12.95 3.31 -19.24
CA GLU A 101 -12.14 2.31 -19.91
C GLU A 101 -11.20 1.58 -18.93
N LYS A 102 -10.53 0.55 -19.39
CA LYS A 102 -9.54 -0.16 -18.58
C LYS A 102 -8.39 0.75 -18.19
N ASN A 103 -7.92 1.58 -19.13
CA ASN A 103 -6.80 2.50 -18.92
C ASN A 103 -7.08 3.64 -17.94
N ASP A 104 -8.35 3.88 -17.58
CA ASP A 104 -8.72 4.84 -16.53
C ASP A 104 -8.55 4.27 -15.12
N LEU A 105 -8.29 2.96 -15.00
CA LEU A 105 -8.30 2.23 -13.73
C LEU A 105 -6.99 1.49 -13.45
N LEU A 106 -5.90 1.86 -14.13
CA LEU A 106 -4.59 1.23 -13.93
C LEU A 106 -3.98 1.68 -12.61
N SER A 107 -3.84 0.76 -11.70
CA SER A 107 -3.16 0.95 -10.41
C SER A 107 -2.66 -0.39 -9.90
N THR A 108 -1.44 -0.40 -9.35
CA THR A 108 -0.96 -1.49 -8.51
C THR A 108 -1.68 -1.49 -7.16
N LEU A 109 -1.56 -2.56 -6.40
CA LEU A 109 -2.19 -2.66 -5.08
C LEU A 109 -1.41 -3.61 -4.19
N ILE A 110 -0.91 -3.12 -3.07
CA ILE A 110 -0.55 -3.96 -1.93
C ILE A 110 -1.63 -3.77 -0.87
N ILE A 111 -2.28 -4.84 -0.47
CA ILE A 111 -3.39 -4.82 0.50
C ILE A 111 -3.19 -5.88 1.57
N GLY A 112 -3.60 -5.60 2.78
CA GLY A 112 -3.56 -6.60 3.85
C GLY A 112 -4.49 -6.32 5.01
N ILE A 113 -4.80 -7.38 5.76
CA ILE A 113 -5.51 -7.30 7.03
C ILE A 113 -4.56 -7.71 8.16
N ILE A 114 -4.57 -6.90 9.20
CA ILE A 114 -3.76 -7.08 10.41
C ILE A 114 -4.67 -7.45 11.58
N ASP A 115 -4.39 -8.58 12.21
CA ASP A 115 -4.89 -8.89 13.55
C ASP A 115 -4.01 -8.19 14.58
N THR A 116 -4.50 -7.09 15.12
CA THR A 116 -3.76 -6.23 16.05
C THR A 116 -3.60 -6.86 17.43
N LYS A 117 -4.44 -7.83 17.78
CA LYS A 117 -4.36 -8.55 19.05
C LYS A 117 -3.24 -9.60 19.06
N ASN A 118 -3.12 -10.36 17.99
CA ASN A 118 -2.18 -11.47 17.87
C ASN A 118 -0.93 -11.11 17.05
N ALA A 119 -0.84 -9.91 16.50
CA ALA A 119 0.25 -9.44 15.63
C ALA A 119 0.44 -10.36 14.40
N LYS A 120 -0.65 -10.75 13.77
CA LYS A 120 -0.68 -11.51 12.52
C LYS A 120 -1.08 -10.62 11.38
N ALA A 121 -0.67 -10.97 10.17
CA ALA A 121 -1.13 -10.28 8.97
C ALA A 121 -1.26 -11.24 7.79
N GLU A 122 -2.23 -10.94 6.93
CA GLU A 122 -2.35 -11.53 5.59
C GLU A 122 -2.23 -10.41 4.58
N LEU A 123 -1.30 -10.56 3.64
CA LEU A 123 -1.00 -9.56 2.62
C LEU A 123 -1.11 -10.18 1.23
N LEU A 124 -1.49 -9.34 0.28
CA LEU A 124 -1.57 -9.68 -1.13
C LEU A 124 -1.07 -8.50 -1.95
N THR A 125 -0.31 -8.79 -3.02
CA THR A 125 0.21 -7.79 -3.94
C THR A 125 -0.30 -8.07 -5.36
N ILE A 126 -0.74 -7.03 -6.06
CA ILE A 126 -1.07 -7.01 -7.49
C ILE A 126 -0.18 -5.93 -8.10
N GLY A 127 0.73 -6.33 -8.97
CA GLY A 127 1.75 -5.45 -9.51
C GLY A 127 3.01 -5.38 -8.65
N ASP A 128 3.60 -4.20 -8.56
CA ASP A 128 4.93 -3.93 -8.00
C ASP A 128 4.86 -3.31 -6.61
N GLY A 129 5.96 -3.37 -5.89
CA GLY A 129 6.15 -2.70 -4.61
C GLY A 129 6.99 -3.51 -3.62
N LEU A 130 6.99 -3.09 -2.36
CA LEU A 130 7.85 -3.66 -1.32
C LEU A 130 7.08 -3.96 -0.04
N ILE A 131 7.30 -5.15 0.51
CA ILE A 131 6.87 -5.55 1.86
C ILE A 131 8.12 -5.76 2.72
N CYS A 132 8.15 -5.13 3.90
CA CYS A 132 9.19 -5.33 4.91
C CYS A 132 8.58 -5.90 6.18
N VAL A 133 9.07 -7.05 6.63
CA VAL A 133 8.63 -7.72 7.89
C VAL A 133 9.84 -7.96 8.76
N ASP A 134 9.90 -7.31 9.92
CA ASP A 134 11.00 -7.45 10.88
C ASP A 134 12.40 -7.29 10.25
N GLY A 135 12.51 -6.36 9.28
CA GLY A 135 13.74 -6.09 8.53
C GLY A 135 14.00 -7.01 7.34
N VAL A 136 13.14 -8.00 7.09
CA VAL A 136 13.23 -8.84 5.89
C VAL A 136 12.42 -8.21 4.77
N LEU A 137 13.09 -7.86 3.68
CA LEU A 137 12.51 -7.24 2.49
C LEU A 137 11.98 -8.32 1.53
N THR A 138 10.82 -8.08 0.97
CA THR A 138 10.25 -8.85 -0.15
C THR A 138 9.83 -7.84 -1.19
N GLU A 139 10.61 -7.73 -2.24
CA GLU A 139 10.35 -6.90 -3.41
C GLU A 139 9.55 -7.69 -4.43
N TYR A 140 8.54 -7.05 -4.97
CA TYR A 140 7.78 -7.51 -6.12
C TYR A 140 8.08 -6.56 -7.26
N ASP A 141 8.77 -7.05 -8.26
CA ASP A 141 9.16 -6.31 -9.47
C ASP A 141 8.72 -7.13 -10.69
N GLN A 142 7.85 -6.54 -11.50
CA GLN A 142 7.35 -7.14 -12.75
C GLN A 142 7.91 -6.41 -13.98
N GLY A 143 8.93 -5.59 -13.75
CA GLY A 143 9.56 -4.78 -14.79
C GLY A 143 8.65 -3.64 -15.26
N ASN A 144 8.75 -3.30 -16.55
CA ASN A 144 8.01 -2.15 -17.09
C ASN A 144 6.51 -2.41 -17.39
N ILE A 145 6.00 -3.58 -17.04
CA ILE A 145 4.59 -3.96 -17.30
C ILE A 145 4.05 -4.64 -16.03
N PRO A 146 3.77 -3.86 -14.99
CA PRO A 146 3.17 -4.42 -13.79
C PRO A 146 1.75 -4.93 -14.06
N ASP A 147 1.33 -5.87 -13.24
CA ASP A 147 -0.07 -6.29 -13.22
C ASP A 147 -0.92 -5.22 -12.53
N TYR A 148 -2.12 -5.01 -13.04
CA TYR A 148 -3.07 -4.04 -12.49
C TYR A 148 -4.40 -4.70 -12.18
N LEU A 149 -5.02 -4.30 -11.07
CA LEU A 149 -6.35 -4.78 -10.69
C LEU A 149 -7.38 -4.66 -11.83
N ALA A 150 -7.25 -3.62 -12.65
CA ALA A 150 -8.14 -3.36 -13.78
C ALA A 150 -8.13 -4.46 -14.85
N TYR A 151 -7.08 -5.26 -14.94
CA TYR A 151 -6.98 -6.35 -15.90
C TYR A 151 -7.92 -7.50 -15.56
N HIS A 152 -8.23 -7.68 -14.28
CA HIS A 152 -8.98 -8.81 -13.72
C HIS A 152 -10.47 -8.51 -13.47
N LEU A 153 -10.95 -7.30 -13.75
CA LEU A 153 -12.35 -6.91 -13.51
C LEU A 153 -13.39 -7.76 -14.26
N SER A 154 -12.99 -8.45 -15.34
CA SER A 154 -13.88 -9.27 -16.16
C SER A 154 -13.67 -10.76 -15.98
N GLU A 155 -12.69 -11.16 -15.19
CA GLU A 155 -12.36 -12.56 -14.92
C GLU A 155 -13.29 -13.19 -13.87
N ASP A 156 -13.31 -14.51 -13.80
CA ASP A 156 -13.91 -15.21 -12.69
C ASP A 156 -13.07 -14.98 -11.43
N PHE A 157 -13.69 -14.39 -10.41
CA PHE A 157 -12.97 -13.94 -9.23
C PHE A 157 -12.24 -15.06 -8.51
N ASP A 158 -12.89 -16.21 -8.32
CA ASP A 158 -12.30 -17.28 -7.51
C ASP A 158 -11.12 -17.91 -8.25
N SER A 159 -11.25 -18.13 -9.57
CA SER A 159 -10.14 -18.65 -10.40
C SER A 159 -8.96 -17.67 -10.43
N TRP A 160 -9.20 -16.37 -10.60
CA TRP A 160 -8.16 -15.37 -10.57
C TRP A 160 -7.52 -15.27 -9.18
N TYR A 161 -8.34 -15.17 -8.12
CA TYR A 161 -7.84 -15.09 -6.75
C TYR A 161 -6.92 -16.26 -6.42
N ASP A 162 -7.27 -17.48 -6.81
CA ASP A 162 -6.47 -18.67 -6.56
C ASP A 162 -5.15 -18.69 -7.36
N SER A 163 -5.07 -17.96 -8.49
CA SER A 163 -3.85 -17.82 -9.30
C SER A 163 -2.86 -16.80 -8.78
N ILE A 164 -3.24 -15.94 -7.83
CA ILE A 164 -2.33 -14.91 -7.29
C ILE A 164 -1.24 -15.59 -6.46
N GLU A 165 0.01 -15.46 -6.91
CA GLU A 165 1.18 -16.02 -6.21
C GLU A 165 1.78 -15.04 -5.19
N GLN A 166 1.60 -13.74 -5.39
CA GLN A 166 2.17 -12.68 -4.55
C GLN A 166 1.39 -12.50 -3.24
N ARG A 167 1.44 -13.52 -2.39
CA ARG A 167 0.78 -13.57 -1.07
C ARG A 167 1.77 -13.75 0.04
N LYS A 168 1.47 -13.21 1.23
CA LYS A 168 2.32 -13.35 2.40
C LYS A 168 1.48 -13.47 3.66
N SER A 169 1.52 -14.69 4.25
CA SER A 169 0.94 -14.97 5.56
C SER A 169 2.00 -14.76 6.65
N ILE A 170 1.70 -13.94 7.64
CA ILE A 170 2.60 -13.56 8.71
C ILE A 170 1.98 -13.99 10.03
N SER A 171 2.60 -15.01 10.66
CA SER A 171 2.10 -15.58 11.92
C SER A 171 2.39 -14.70 13.14
N GLN A 172 3.43 -13.84 13.04
CA GLN A 172 3.79 -12.87 14.07
C GLN A 172 4.76 -11.84 13.47
N PHE A 173 4.65 -10.57 13.88
CA PHE A 173 5.59 -9.50 13.52
C PHE A 173 5.73 -8.47 14.65
N ARG A 174 6.85 -7.74 14.63
CA ARG A 174 7.11 -6.56 15.45
C ARG A 174 7.07 -5.27 14.63
N ASP A 175 7.40 -5.38 13.36
CA ASP A 175 7.52 -4.27 12.42
C ASP A 175 7.08 -4.74 11.05
N LEU A 176 6.05 -4.12 10.50
CA LEU A 176 5.51 -4.44 9.18
C LEU A 176 5.37 -3.16 8.39
N SER A 177 5.92 -3.13 7.19
CA SER A 177 5.74 -2.02 6.25
C SER A 177 5.31 -2.55 4.90
N ILE A 178 4.45 -1.79 4.23
CA ILE A 178 4.12 -1.92 2.81
C ILE A 178 4.39 -0.59 2.13
N CYS A 179 4.94 -0.61 0.93
CA CYS A 179 5.28 0.60 0.17
C CYS A 179 5.11 0.37 -1.33
N THR A 180 4.81 1.47 -2.04
CA THR A 180 4.91 1.55 -3.50
C THR A 180 6.37 1.52 -3.94
N ASP A 181 6.63 1.29 -5.22
CA ASP A 181 7.97 1.17 -5.81
C ASP A 181 8.75 2.50 -5.79
N GLY A 182 8.09 3.64 -5.57
CA GLY A 182 8.75 4.92 -5.35
C GLY A 182 9.84 4.90 -4.28
N ILE A 183 9.81 3.92 -3.34
CA ILE A 183 10.87 3.74 -2.34
C ILE A 183 12.24 3.47 -2.96
N PHE A 184 12.28 2.97 -4.19
CA PHE A 184 13.50 2.67 -4.93
C PHE A 184 14.02 3.87 -5.75
N THR A 185 13.30 4.99 -5.78
CA THR A 185 13.56 6.08 -6.73
C THR A 185 14.28 7.29 -6.14
N PHE A 186 14.82 7.19 -4.93
CA PHE A 186 15.56 8.29 -4.30
C PHE A 186 16.85 8.60 -5.06
N LYS A 187 17.06 9.88 -5.39
CA LYS A 187 18.24 10.38 -6.11
C LYS A 187 18.82 11.63 -5.45
N ASN A 188 20.14 11.71 -5.44
CA ASN A 188 20.84 12.92 -5.03
C ASN A 188 20.94 13.89 -6.22
N PHE A 189 20.40 15.10 -6.07
CA PHE A 189 20.47 16.13 -7.09
C PHE A 189 21.66 17.10 -6.92
N GLU A 190 22.42 16.96 -5.84
CA GLU A 190 23.55 17.84 -5.56
C GLU A 190 24.84 17.04 -5.46
N ASN A 191 25.72 17.15 -6.47
CA ASN A 191 27.01 16.43 -6.57
C ASN A 191 27.97 16.63 -5.37
N LYS A 192 27.69 17.58 -4.48
CA LYS A 192 28.50 17.85 -3.27
C LYS A 192 28.24 16.87 -2.13
N TYR A 193 27.13 16.16 -2.15
CA TYR A 193 26.74 15.21 -1.11
C TYR A 193 27.03 13.78 -1.57
N LYS A 194 27.43 12.95 -0.61
CA LYS A 194 27.66 11.53 -0.91
C LYS A 194 26.34 10.85 -1.27
N GLU A 195 26.33 10.13 -2.39
CA GLU A 195 25.22 9.26 -2.76
C GLU A 195 25.02 8.19 -1.66
N LYS A 196 23.80 8.06 -1.17
CA LYS A 196 23.40 6.96 -0.28
C LYS A 196 23.01 5.75 -1.12
N ALA A 197 23.41 4.57 -0.71
CA ALA A 197 22.94 3.35 -1.34
C ALA A 197 21.42 3.20 -1.10
N GLN A 198 20.71 2.66 -2.06
CA GLN A 198 19.26 2.37 -1.94
C GLN A 198 18.94 1.57 -0.67
N SER A 199 19.77 0.58 -0.33
CA SER A 199 19.64 -0.19 0.91
C SER A 199 19.74 0.64 2.18
N GLU A 200 20.59 1.69 2.19
CA GLU A 200 20.70 2.62 3.33
C GLU A 200 19.40 3.42 3.52
N ILE A 201 18.81 3.88 2.42
CA ILE A 201 17.54 4.63 2.43
C ILE A 201 16.39 3.74 2.88
N ILE A 202 16.29 2.53 2.33
CA ILE A 202 15.26 1.55 2.73
C ILE A 202 15.39 1.21 4.21
N ASN A 203 16.61 0.93 4.69
CA ASN A 203 16.85 0.67 6.11
C ASN A 203 16.45 1.85 6.98
N TYR A 204 16.78 3.07 6.58
CA TYR A 204 16.41 4.28 7.30
C TYR A 204 14.88 4.48 7.37
N LEU A 205 14.15 4.23 6.30
CA LEU A 205 12.71 4.43 6.26
C LEU A 205 11.93 3.28 6.92
N LEU A 206 12.33 2.01 6.69
CA LEU A 206 11.51 0.86 7.05
C LEU A 206 12.02 0.05 8.25
N ILE A 207 13.28 0.23 8.69
CA ILE A 207 13.85 -0.57 9.78
C ILE A 207 14.25 0.32 10.96
N ASP A 208 14.97 1.41 10.69
CA ASP A 208 15.36 2.36 11.72
C ASP A 208 14.11 2.95 12.43
N ARG A 209 14.20 3.10 13.76
CA ARG A 209 13.09 3.55 14.62
C ARG A 209 13.32 4.92 15.23
N GLU A 210 14.31 5.67 14.75
CA GLU A 210 14.51 7.04 15.19
C GLU A 210 13.22 7.85 14.98
N TRP A 211 12.78 8.57 16.02
CA TRP A 211 11.56 9.39 16.07
C TRP A 211 10.22 8.61 16.06
N GLU A 212 10.22 7.29 16.36
CA GLU A 212 8.98 6.50 16.43
C GLU A 212 7.95 6.97 17.48
N GLU A 213 8.36 7.83 18.41
CA GLU A 213 7.47 8.48 19.38
C GLU A 213 6.52 9.48 18.72
N PHE A 214 6.92 10.09 17.59
CA PHE A 214 6.11 11.05 16.84
C PHE A 214 5.19 10.37 15.82
N ASN A 215 3.96 10.85 15.71
CA ASN A 215 3.00 10.29 14.75
C ASN A 215 3.42 10.50 13.29
N ASN A 216 4.23 11.51 13.00
CA ASN A 216 4.72 11.86 11.67
C ASN A 216 6.20 11.48 11.46
N PHE A 217 6.67 10.41 12.13
CA PHE A 217 8.10 10.08 12.04
C PHE A 217 8.56 9.71 10.63
N LEU A 218 7.71 9.06 9.82
CA LEU A 218 8.03 8.76 8.42
C LEU A 218 8.19 10.04 7.59
N ASP A 219 7.27 11.01 7.73
CA ASP A 219 7.41 12.32 7.06
C ASP A 219 8.68 13.04 7.46
N ARG A 220 9.08 12.94 8.75
CA ARG A 220 10.34 13.52 9.22
C ARG A 220 11.54 12.87 8.56
N LYS A 221 11.53 11.54 8.42
CA LYS A 221 12.61 10.80 7.75
C LYS A 221 12.73 11.17 6.28
N VAL A 222 11.61 11.23 5.55
CA VAL A 222 11.63 11.66 4.14
C VAL A 222 12.13 13.10 4.00
N ARG A 223 11.71 14.01 4.89
CA ARG A 223 12.24 15.40 4.92
C ARG A 223 13.73 15.42 5.24
N CYS A 224 14.21 14.60 6.16
CA CYS A 224 15.62 14.52 6.49
C CYS A 224 16.46 14.07 5.28
N LEU A 225 16.00 13.03 4.56
CA LEU A 225 16.63 12.62 3.31
C LEU A 225 16.67 13.75 2.29
N LYS A 226 15.57 14.48 2.13
CA LYS A 226 15.46 15.60 1.20
C LYS A 226 16.31 16.80 1.61
N ASP A 227 16.16 17.29 2.84
CA ASP A 227 16.68 18.58 3.25
C ASP A 227 18.14 18.49 3.72
N ASN A 228 18.50 17.42 4.42
CA ASN A 228 19.84 17.23 4.97
C ASN A 228 20.74 16.43 4.03
N ASP A 229 20.25 15.32 3.50
CA ASP A 229 21.05 14.41 2.67
C ASP A 229 20.91 14.69 1.17
N LYS A 230 19.99 15.60 0.77
CA LYS A 230 19.72 15.99 -0.63
C LYS A 230 19.24 14.84 -1.53
N HIS A 231 18.69 13.80 -0.92
CA HIS A 231 18.07 12.69 -1.63
C HIS A 231 16.57 12.93 -1.76
N HIS A 232 16.12 13.17 -2.96
CA HIS A 232 14.70 13.37 -3.26
C HIS A 232 14.13 12.08 -3.85
N VAL A 233 12.96 11.69 -3.41
CA VAL A 233 12.18 10.67 -4.11
C VAL A 233 11.79 11.25 -5.47
N THR A 234 12.02 10.52 -6.55
CA THR A 234 11.75 11.03 -7.91
C THR A 234 10.38 10.61 -8.43
N ASP A 235 9.90 9.46 -8.02
CA ASP A 235 8.53 8.99 -8.23
C ASP A 235 7.68 9.21 -6.99
N ASP A 236 6.37 9.01 -7.09
CA ASP A 236 5.48 9.11 -5.93
C ASP A 236 5.78 8.01 -4.92
N LEU A 237 5.52 8.27 -3.66
CA LEU A 237 5.85 7.37 -2.56
C LEU A 237 4.72 7.27 -1.55
N ALA A 238 4.18 6.07 -1.40
CA ALA A 238 3.26 5.73 -0.32
C ALA A 238 3.86 4.65 0.59
N ILE A 239 3.88 4.90 1.89
CA ILE A 239 4.32 3.93 2.91
C ILE A 239 3.26 3.83 4.00
N VAL A 240 2.90 2.61 4.37
CA VAL A 240 2.21 2.30 5.63
C VAL A 240 3.11 1.40 6.46
N ARG A 241 3.44 1.80 7.70
CA ARG A 241 4.28 1.05 8.64
C ARG A 241 3.54 0.82 9.96
N VAL A 242 3.58 -0.40 10.45
CA VAL A 242 2.88 -0.84 11.65
C VAL A 242 3.86 -1.39 12.66
N LEU A 243 3.96 -0.74 13.82
CA LEU A 243 4.82 -1.16 14.91
C LEU A 243 4.02 -1.82 16.03
N ASN A 244 4.39 -3.06 16.34
CA ASN A 244 3.93 -3.75 17.53
C ASN A 244 4.89 -3.47 18.69
N LYS A 245 4.40 -2.79 19.73
CA LYS A 245 5.21 -2.39 20.91
C LYS A 245 5.23 -3.42 22.04
N LYS A 246 4.72 -4.63 21.77
CA LYS A 246 4.73 -5.73 22.77
C LYS A 246 6.03 -6.52 22.73
#